data_fb0ce8485a0dc2f6c324e79025b6742c
#
_entry.id   fb0ce8485a0dc2f6c324e79025b6742c
#
_cell.length_a   1.000
_cell.length_b   1.000
_cell.length_c   1.000
_cell.angle_alpha   90.00
_cell.angle_beta   90.00
_cell.angle_gamma   90.00
#
_symmetry.space_group_name_H-M   'P 1'
#
loop_
_entity.id
_entity.type
_entity.pdbx_description
1 polymer ?
#
loop_
_entity_poly.entity_id
_entity_poly.type
_entity_poly.pdbx_seq_one_letter_code
_entity_poly.pdbx_strand_id
1 'polypeptide(L)'
;MCAESYCESFVDGFCDFGYEISYKIAGKLVGVGYFDLLENAISATYFFYDHKFSKLSLGTFNILTQLLIAQDKNLAYFYPGYWIKDHHSVGYKERFTPFEVLVNTPEIFELPIWELYQANTKEI
;
A
#
# COMPACT_ATOMS: atom_id res chain seq x y z
N MET A 1 -15.35 5.20 4.14
CA MET A 1 -15.50 4.22 5.24
C MET A 1 -16.20 4.88 6.41
N CYS A 2 -17.23 4.28 6.98
CA CYS A 2 -17.89 4.82 8.17
C CYS A 2 -17.14 4.41 9.45
N ALA A 3 -17.44 5.09 10.57
CA ALA A 3 -16.75 4.85 11.83
C ALA A 3 -16.91 3.42 12.35
N GLU A 4 -18.09 2.83 12.19
CA GLU A 4 -18.34 1.45 12.60
C GLU A 4 -17.49 0.46 11.83
N SER A 5 -17.46 0.60 10.50
CA SER A 5 -16.66 -0.26 9.64
C SER A 5 -15.15 -0.14 9.96
N TYR A 6 -14.70 1.05 10.29
CA TYR A 6 -13.32 1.27 10.71
C TYR A 6 -13.03 0.52 12.01
N CYS A 7 -13.88 0.63 13.02
CA CYS A 7 -13.70 -0.07 14.29
C CYS A 7 -13.69 -1.59 14.11
N GLU A 8 -14.62 -2.13 13.34
CA GLU A 8 -14.68 -3.57 13.08
C GLU A 8 -13.44 -4.09 12.36
N SER A 9 -12.94 -3.33 11.38
CA SER A 9 -11.86 -3.77 10.53
C SER A 9 -10.47 -3.58 11.14
N PHE A 10 -10.27 -2.54 11.95
CA PHE A 10 -8.92 -2.15 12.37
C PHE A 10 -8.74 -2.04 13.89
N VAL A 11 -9.71 -1.46 14.59
CA VAL A 11 -9.56 -1.16 16.02
C VAL A 11 -9.80 -2.37 16.89
N ASP A 12 -10.77 -3.20 16.55
CA ASP A 12 -11.18 -4.36 17.34
C ASP A 12 -10.31 -5.60 17.14
N GLY A 13 -9.18 -5.45 16.42
CA GLY A 13 -8.21 -6.54 16.28
C GLY A 13 -8.70 -7.70 15.45
N PHE A 14 -9.34 -7.44 14.33
CA PHE A 14 -9.88 -8.46 13.44
C PHE A 14 -8.83 -9.46 12.94
N CYS A 15 -7.57 -9.01 12.83
CA CYS A 15 -6.47 -9.84 12.34
C CYS A 15 -5.23 -9.65 13.23
N ASP A 16 -4.61 -10.76 13.63
CA ASP A 16 -3.38 -10.73 14.44
C ASP A 16 -2.16 -10.24 13.68
N PHE A 17 -2.20 -10.23 12.35
CA PHE A 17 -1.08 -9.84 11.48
C PHE A 17 -1.20 -8.39 10.97
N GLY A 18 -2.20 -7.64 11.44
CA GLY A 18 -2.38 -6.24 11.06
C GLY A 18 -1.56 -5.29 11.92
N TYR A 19 -0.94 -4.30 11.27
CA TYR A 19 -0.10 -3.29 11.92
C TYR A 19 -0.51 -1.90 11.50
N GLU A 20 -0.23 -0.95 12.38
CA GLU A 20 -0.52 0.47 12.17
C GLU A 20 0.77 1.27 12.23
N ILE A 21 0.92 2.23 11.32
CA ILE A 21 2.01 3.22 11.35
C ILE A 21 1.39 4.60 11.52
N SER A 22 1.78 5.31 12.57
CA SER A 22 1.35 6.69 12.80
C SER A 22 2.42 7.65 12.29
N TYR A 23 2.02 8.59 11.45
CA TYR A 23 2.90 9.63 10.93
C TYR A 23 2.60 10.94 11.65
N LYS A 24 3.66 11.57 12.19
CA LYS A 24 3.51 12.79 12.99
C LYS A 24 4.46 13.88 12.49
N ILE A 25 3.99 15.12 12.56
CA ILE A 25 4.80 16.31 12.32
C ILE A 25 4.72 17.18 13.58
N ALA A 26 5.86 17.48 14.18
CA ALA A 26 5.94 18.25 15.43
C ALA A 26 5.02 17.71 16.52
N GLY A 27 4.95 16.38 16.63
CA GLY A 27 4.13 15.67 17.61
C GLY A 27 2.64 15.54 17.24
N LYS A 28 2.20 16.16 16.15
CA LYS A 28 0.80 16.11 15.72
C LYS A 28 0.62 14.99 14.69
N LEU A 29 -0.41 14.17 14.88
CA LEU A 29 -0.76 13.11 13.95
C LEU A 29 -1.24 13.71 12.61
N VAL A 30 -0.59 13.31 11.52
CA VAL A 30 -0.92 13.79 10.16
C VAL A 30 -1.34 12.68 9.23
N GLY A 31 -1.05 11.42 9.56
CA GLY A 31 -1.45 10.28 8.73
C GLY A 31 -1.33 8.98 9.49
N VAL A 32 -2.07 7.98 9.01
CA VAL A 32 -2.06 6.63 9.58
C VAL A 32 -2.06 5.64 8.43
N GLY A 33 -1.09 4.73 8.43
CA GLY A 33 -1.00 3.65 7.46
C GLY A 33 -1.26 2.31 8.12
N TYR A 34 -1.98 1.44 7.43
CA TYR A 34 -2.24 0.08 7.87
C TYR A 34 -1.64 -0.90 6.88
N PHE A 35 -1.03 -1.95 7.40
CA PHE A 35 -0.51 -3.01 6.56
C PHE A 35 -0.63 -4.36 7.26
N ASP A 36 -0.68 -5.42 6.46
CA ASP A 36 -0.63 -6.78 6.95
C ASP A 36 0.77 -7.33 6.78
N LEU A 37 1.30 -7.92 7.85
CA LEU A 37 2.59 -8.60 7.82
C LEU A 37 2.36 -10.09 7.58
N LEU A 38 2.80 -10.56 6.44
CA LEU A 38 2.69 -11.95 6.03
C LEU A 38 4.05 -12.65 6.19
N GLU A 39 4.08 -13.96 6.00
CA GLU A 39 5.29 -14.75 6.19
C GLU A 39 6.47 -14.24 5.35
N ASN A 40 6.21 -13.87 4.10
CA ASN A 40 7.24 -13.43 3.16
C ASN A 40 6.95 -12.07 2.51
N ALA A 41 5.98 -11.32 3.03
CA ALA A 41 5.53 -10.11 2.36
C ALA A 41 4.88 -9.12 3.33
N ILE A 42 4.78 -7.88 2.89
CA ILE A 42 3.91 -6.86 3.46
C ILE A 42 2.85 -6.54 2.42
N SER A 43 1.60 -6.45 2.86
CA SER A 43 0.48 -6.00 2.04
C SER A 43 -0.08 -4.71 2.63
N ALA A 44 0.05 -3.61 1.89
CA ALA A 44 -0.53 -2.33 2.27
C ALA A 44 -2.05 -2.41 2.17
N THR A 45 -2.76 -2.06 3.24
CA THR A 45 -4.22 -2.15 3.27
C THR A 45 -4.89 -0.80 3.14
N TYR A 46 -4.59 0.12 4.05
CA TYR A 46 -5.21 1.44 4.06
C TYR A 46 -4.23 2.52 4.45
N PHE A 47 -4.48 3.74 3.94
CA PHE A 47 -3.74 4.91 4.32
C PHE A 47 -4.67 6.12 4.36
N PHE A 48 -4.65 6.83 5.49
CA PHE A 48 -5.42 8.05 5.70
C PHE A 48 -4.47 9.17 6.10
N TYR A 49 -4.72 10.37 5.62
CA TYR A 49 -3.92 11.53 5.99
C TYR A 49 -4.76 12.80 6.05
N ASP A 50 -4.27 13.79 6.78
CA ASP A 50 -4.90 15.10 6.83
C ASP A 50 -4.64 15.84 5.51
N HIS A 51 -5.71 16.20 4.81
CA HIS A 51 -5.63 16.85 3.50
C HIS A 51 -4.90 18.21 3.53
N LYS A 52 -4.76 18.83 4.69
CA LYS A 52 -3.93 20.03 4.85
C LYS A 52 -2.48 19.77 4.45
N PHE A 53 -2.02 18.53 4.51
CA PHE A 53 -0.66 18.13 4.20
C PHE A 53 -0.54 17.41 2.86
N SER A 54 -1.51 17.61 1.96
CA SER A 54 -1.54 16.93 0.65
C SER A 54 -0.29 17.17 -0.19
N LYS A 55 0.39 18.31 0.00
CA LYS A 55 1.60 18.64 -0.75
C LYS A 55 2.85 17.90 -0.28
N LEU A 56 2.79 17.20 0.84
CA LEU A 56 3.93 16.49 1.41
C LEU A 56 4.13 15.08 0.86
N SER A 57 3.28 14.64 -0.06
CA SER A 57 3.37 13.29 -0.66
C SER A 57 3.40 12.19 0.39
N LEU A 58 2.49 12.26 1.36
CA LEU A 58 2.46 11.30 2.48
C LEU A 58 2.17 9.86 2.01
N GLY A 59 1.40 9.68 0.95
CA GLY A 59 1.16 8.35 0.37
C GLY A 59 2.45 7.71 -0.13
N THR A 60 3.30 8.48 -0.81
CA THR A 60 4.62 8.03 -1.26
C THR A 60 5.50 7.70 -0.06
N PHE A 61 5.50 8.55 0.96
CA PHE A 61 6.26 8.32 2.19
C PHE A 61 5.80 7.04 2.90
N ASN A 62 4.50 6.78 2.93
CA ASN A 62 3.95 5.55 3.51
C ASN A 62 4.47 4.30 2.78
N ILE A 63 4.48 4.32 1.45
CA ILE A 63 5.01 3.19 0.66
C ILE A 63 6.51 3.01 0.92
N LEU A 64 7.29 4.09 0.91
CA LEU A 64 8.72 4.02 1.19
C LEU A 64 9.00 3.45 2.59
N THR A 65 8.23 3.87 3.58
CA THR A 65 8.35 3.37 4.95
C THR A 65 8.10 1.86 5.01
N GLN A 66 7.04 1.39 4.36
CA GLN A 66 6.71 -0.03 4.34
C GLN A 66 7.74 -0.85 3.56
N LEU A 67 8.29 -0.30 2.47
CA LEU A 67 9.38 -0.95 1.74
C LEU A 67 10.63 -1.10 2.61
N LEU A 68 10.96 -0.10 3.41
CA LEU A 68 12.09 -0.18 4.34
C LEU A 68 11.85 -1.21 5.43
N ILE A 69 10.63 -1.32 5.94
CA ILE A 69 10.27 -2.35 6.91
C ILE A 69 10.42 -3.74 6.29
N ALA A 70 9.95 -3.92 5.06
CA ALA A 70 10.07 -5.19 4.35
C ALA A 70 11.53 -5.57 4.13
N GLN A 71 12.36 -4.60 3.76
CA GLN A 71 13.80 -4.81 3.56
C GLN A 71 14.50 -5.19 4.88
N ASP A 72 14.18 -4.49 5.96
CA ASP A 72 14.75 -4.75 7.28
C ASP A 72 14.40 -6.15 7.78
N LYS A 73 13.22 -6.64 7.47
CA LYS A 73 12.75 -7.97 7.85
C LYS A 73 13.10 -9.06 6.83
N ASN A 74 13.83 -8.72 5.78
CA ASN A 74 14.22 -9.64 4.69
C ASN A 74 13.03 -10.32 4.01
N LEU A 75 11.94 -9.57 3.83
CA LEU A 75 10.75 -10.07 3.15
C LEU A 75 10.93 -10.02 1.63
N ALA A 76 10.38 -11.01 0.94
CA ALA A 76 10.56 -11.16 -0.51
C ALA A 76 9.68 -10.21 -1.32
N TYR A 77 8.50 -9.85 -0.81
CA TYR A 77 7.50 -9.15 -1.59
C TYR A 77 6.89 -7.98 -0.82
N PHE A 78 6.41 -7.00 -1.58
CA PHE A 78 5.61 -5.91 -1.09
C PHE A 78 4.44 -5.69 -2.05
N TYR A 79 3.22 -5.70 -1.52
CA TYR A 79 1.99 -5.49 -2.29
C TYR A 79 1.41 -4.13 -1.95
N PRO A 80 1.57 -3.11 -2.82
CA PRO A 80 1.05 -1.77 -2.53
C PRO A 80 -0.47 -1.63 -2.74
N GLY A 81 -1.13 -2.68 -3.23
CA GLY A 81 -2.57 -2.66 -3.48
C GLY A 81 -2.93 -2.21 -4.89
N TYR A 82 -4.11 -1.64 -5.03
CA TYR A 82 -4.61 -1.25 -6.33
C TYR A 82 -3.78 -0.14 -6.97
N TRP A 83 -3.62 -0.25 -8.29
CA TRP A 83 -3.05 0.77 -9.12
C TRP A 83 -3.91 0.96 -10.36
N ILE A 84 -4.23 2.21 -10.68
CA ILE A 84 -4.93 2.58 -11.91
C ILE A 84 -4.07 3.63 -12.58
N LYS A 85 -3.66 3.36 -13.82
CA LYS A 85 -2.80 4.27 -14.58
C LYS A 85 -3.43 5.66 -14.68
N ASP A 86 -2.63 6.68 -14.43
CA ASP A 86 -3.03 8.10 -14.52
C ASP A 86 -4.17 8.50 -13.56
N HIS A 87 -4.48 7.64 -12.58
CA HIS A 87 -5.48 7.97 -11.58
C HIS A 87 -4.91 8.94 -10.54
N HIS A 88 -5.68 9.97 -10.17
CA HIS A 88 -5.21 11.04 -9.29
C HIS A 88 -4.81 10.58 -7.88
N SER A 89 -5.42 9.50 -7.36
CA SER A 89 -5.15 9.04 -5.99
C SER A 89 -4.30 7.76 -5.89
N VAL A 90 -4.27 6.93 -6.94
CA VAL A 90 -3.53 5.66 -6.89
C VAL A 90 -2.49 5.53 -8.01
N GLY A 91 -2.50 6.42 -9.01
CA GLY A 91 -1.57 6.38 -10.14
C GLY A 91 -0.11 6.61 -9.73
N TYR A 92 0.15 7.30 -8.62
CA TYR A 92 1.51 7.58 -8.16
C TYR A 92 2.31 6.31 -7.85
N LYS A 93 1.63 5.19 -7.64
CA LYS A 93 2.28 3.91 -7.31
C LYS A 93 3.17 3.40 -8.46
N GLU A 94 2.94 3.84 -9.69
CA GLU A 94 3.77 3.46 -10.84
C GLU A 94 5.20 3.99 -10.76
N ARG A 95 5.46 4.95 -9.87
CA ARG A 95 6.81 5.49 -9.65
C ARG A 95 7.74 4.51 -8.96
N PHE A 96 7.19 3.47 -8.34
CA PHE A 96 7.96 2.44 -7.64
C PHE A 96 8.28 1.30 -8.60
N THR A 97 9.20 1.55 -9.52
CA THR A 97 9.62 0.58 -10.55
C THR A 97 10.91 -0.13 -10.15
N PRO A 98 11.12 -1.37 -10.59
CA PRO A 98 10.18 -2.20 -11.36
C PRO A 98 9.04 -2.74 -10.49
N PHE A 99 7.90 -3.02 -11.09
CA PHE A 99 6.79 -3.68 -10.41
C PHE A 99 6.07 -4.65 -11.33
N GLU A 100 5.33 -5.58 -10.74
CA GLU A 100 4.54 -6.57 -11.46
C GLU A 100 3.05 -6.29 -11.26
N VAL A 101 2.26 -6.63 -12.27
CA VAL A 101 0.81 -6.52 -12.19
C VAL A 101 0.17 -7.89 -12.29
N LEU A 102 -0.90 -8.09 -11.52
CA LEU A 102 -1.71 -9.30 -11.61
C LEU A 102 -2.60 -9.18 -12.84
N VAL A 103 -2.40 -10.06 -13.82
CA VAL A 103 -3.09 -9.95 -15.11
C VAL A 103 -4.33 -10.82 -15.22
N ASN A 104 -4.57 -11.70 -14.26
CA ASN A 104 -5.78 -12.49 -14.20
C ASN A 104 -6.57 -12.18 -12.93
N THR A 105 -7.81 -12.65 -12.86
CA THR A 105 -8.61 -12.62 -11.65
C THR A 105 -8.79 -14.06 -11.19
N PRO A 106 -7.78 -14.65 -10.52
CA PRO A 106 -7.78 -16.07 -10.23
C PRO A 106 -8.86 -16.45 -9.23
N GLU A 107 -9.52 -17.57 -9.49
CA GLU A 107 -10.34 -18.23 -8.50
C GLU A 107 -9.44 -18.85 -7.42
N ILE A 108 -10.04 -19.29 -6.32
CA ILE A 108 -9.27 -19.81 -5.18
C ILE A 108 -8.31 -20.95 -5.53
N PHE A 109 -8.62 -21.71 -6.59
CA PHE A 109 -7.80 -22.84 -7.02
C PHE A 109 -6.90 -22.53 -8.21
N GLU A 110 -6.97 -21.31 -8.75
CA GLU A 110 -6.15 -20.89 -9.87
C GLU A 110 -4.91 -20.17 -9.38
N LEU A 111 -3.80 -20.37 -10.08
CA LEU A 111 -2.57 -19.65 -9.77
C LEU A 111 -2.66 -18.21 -10.28
N PRO A 112 -2.21 -17.23 -9.47
CA PRO A 112 -2.12 -15.86 -9.95
C PRO A 112 -1.03 -15.75 -11.02
N ILE A 113 -1.27 -14.90 -12.02
CA ILE A 113 -0.32 -14.62 -13.08
C ILE A 113 0.15 -13.19 -12.92
N TRP A 114 1.44 -13.01 -12.65
CA TRP A 114 2.08 -11.72 -12.48
C TRP A 114 2.97 -11.42 -13.68
N GLU A 115 2.86 -10.22 -14.23
CA GLU A 115 3.69 -9.76 -15.34
C GLU A 115 4.39 -8.47 -14.97
N LEU A 116 5.65 -8.35 -15.37
CA LEU A 116 6.41 -7.13 -15.18
C LEU A 116 5.78 -6.00 -16.01
N TYR A 117 5.44 -4.91 -15.35
CA TYR A 117 4.90 -3.74 -16.03
C TYR A 117 6.01 -3.03 -16.81
N GLN A 118 5.72 -2.71 -18.06
CA GLN A 118 6.60 -1.94 -18.92
C GLN A 118 5.83 -0.73 -19.44
N ALA A 119 6.35 0.45 -19.16
CA ALA A 119 5.79 1.67 -19.73
C ALA A 119 5.91 1.61 -21.26
N ASN A 120 4.85 1.97 -21.97
CA ASN A 120 4.88 2.01 -23.42
C ASN A 120 5.66 3.24 -23.87
N THR A 121 6.92 3.02 -24.23
CA THR A 121 7.81 4.10 -24.66
C THR A 121 7.47 4.67 -26.04
N LYS A 122 6.58 4.02 -26.77
CA LYS A 122 6.17 4.47 -28.11
C LYS A 122 5.22 5.67 -28.07
N GLU A 123 4.72 6.03 -26.91
CA GLU A 123 3.81 7.16 -26.73
C GLU A 123 4.52 8.47 -26.41
N ILE A 124 5.83 8.46 -26.46
CA ILE A 124 6.62 9.66 -26.21
C ILE A 124 6.53 10.60 -27.42
#